data_5f79518ab34fbd11546cc626e156af68
#
_entry.id   5f79518ab34fbd11546cc626e156af68
#
_cell.length_a   1.000
_cell.length_b   1.000
_cell.length_c   1.000
_cell.angle_alpha   90.00
_cell.angle_beta   90.00
_cell.angle_gamma   90.00
#
_symmetry.space_group_name_H-M   'P 1'
#
loop_
_entity.id
_entity.type
_entity.pdbx_description
1 polymer ?
#
loop_
_entity_poly.entity_id
_entity_poly.type
_entity_poly.pdbx_seq_one_letter_code
_entity_poly.pdbx_strand_id
1 'polypeptide(L)'
;VREMLKGNLPIRMLNISRCGRRQIDISHVPSFYQFEGLVVDENVSTANLIGVLDYFAKKFFGPDRKTRLRPYHFRFTEPSFEVDIDCGICHGKGCKLCKEGWLELGGSGMVHPNVLKAGGIDPGKYTGFAFGWGVERTFMMKSGTKIDDIRYLFSNDLRFLEQF
;
A
#
# COMPACT_ATOMS: atom_id res chain seq x y z
N VAL A 1 1.99 -9.03 14.97
CA VAL A 1 2.35 -9.77 16.19
C VAL A 1 1.13 -10.48 16.78
N ARG A 2 0.01 -9.82 17.11
CA ARG A 2 -1.16 -10.47 17.72
C ARG A 2 -1.68 -11.69 16.94
N GLU A 3 -1.72 -11.62 15.61
CA GLU A 3 -2.13 -12.75 14.77
C GLU A 3 -1.07 -13.87 14.79
N MET A 4 0.20 -13.51 14.77
CA MET A 4 1.32 -14.46 14.87
C MET A 4 1.28 -15.27 16.17
N LEU A 5 0.98 -14.62 17.30
CA LEU A 5 0.88 -15.26 18.62
C LEU A 5 -0.22 -16.33 18.73
N LYS A 6 -1.18 -16.37 17.79
CA LYS A 6 -2.19 -17.45 17.74
C LYS A 6 -1.60 -18.77 17.24
N GLY A 7 -0.40 -18.75 16.64
CA GLY A 7 0.30 -19.97 16.17
C GLY A 7 -0.30 -20.60 14.92
N ASN A 8 -1.30 -19.99 14.31
CA ASN A 8 -1.93 -20.52 13.08
C ASN A 8 -1.11 -20.10 11.85
N LEU A 9 -0.36 -21.02 11.29
CA LEU A 9 0.42 -20.83 10.06
C LEU A 9 -0.13 -21.70 8.94
N PRO A 10 -0.08 -21.23 7.66
CA PRO A 10 0.41 -19.92 7.22
C PRO A 10 -0.54 -18.77 7.55
N ILE A 11 0.01 -17.55 7.73
CA ILE A 11 -0.78 -16.33 7.90
C ILE A 11 -0.97 -15.67 6.54
N ARG A 12 -2.20 -15.39 6.19
CA ARG A 12 -2.60 -14.57 5.03
C ARG A 12 -3.72 -13.65 5.48
N MET A 13 -3.36 -12.43 5.81
CA MET A 13 -4.25 -11.48 6.47
C MET A 13 -4.35 -10.18 5.66
N LEU A 14 -5.56 -9.68 5.56
CA LEU A 14 -5.85 -8.32 5.10
C LEU A 14 -6.54 -7.55 6.22
N ASN A 15 -6.28 -6.26 6.29
CA ASN A 15 -6.90 -5.36 7.24
C ASN A 15 -7.23 -4.03 6.55
N ILE A 16 -8.36 -3.44 6.93
CA ILE A 16 -8.71 -2.06 6.57
C ILE A 16 -9.03 -1.35 7.86
N SER A 17 -8.32 -0.27 8.13
CA SER A 17 -8.51 0.51 9.35
C SER A 17 -8.40 2.00 9.09
N ARG A 18 -9.08 2.78 9.93
CA ARG A 18 -8.96 4.24 9.94
C ARG A 18 -7.67 4.63 10.61
N CYS A 19 -6.91 5.51 9.96
CA CYS A 19 -5.63 6.04 10.42
C CYS A 19 -5.67 7.56 10.52
N GLY A 20 -4.77 8.12 11.32
CA GLY A 20 -4.62 9.56 11.47
C GLY A 20 -3.17 10.01 11.38
N ARG A 21 -2.93 11.16 10.75
CA ARG A 21 -1.63 11.86 10.72
C ARG A 21 -1.84 13.37 10.62
N ARG A 22 -0.85 14.13 11.08
CA ARG A 22 -0.95 15.62 11.11
C ARG A 22 -0.61 16.30 9.78
N GLN A 23 -0.94 15.68 8.66
CA GLN A 23 -0.59 16.19 7.34
C GLN A 23 -1.86 16.48 6.53
N ILE A 24 -1.88 17.62 5.85
CA ILE A 24 -2.95 18.04 4.95
C ILE A 24 -2.36 18.75 3.73
N ASP A 25 -2.59 18.18 2.56
CA ASP A 25 -2.24 18.76 1.25
C ASP A 25 -3.10 18.09 0.15
N ILE A 26 -2.79 18.30 -1.12
CA ILE A 26 -3.55 17.72 -2.25
C ILE A 26 -3.49 16.18 -2.30
N SER A 27 -2.54 15.56 -1.61
CA SER A 27 -2.31 14.11 -1.59
C SER A 27 -2.44 13.50 -0.18
N HIS A 28 -2.69 14.32 0.83
CA HIS A 28 -2.80 13.88 2.23
C HIS A 28 -3.97 14.53 2.95
N VAL A 29 -4.61 13.75 3.81
CA VAL A 29 -5.66 14.20 4.75
C VAL A 29 -5.37 13.70 6.16
N PRO A 30 -5.81 14.42 7.21
CA PRO A 30 -5.51 14.05 8.60
C PRO A 30 -6.10 12.71 9.02
N SER A 31 -7.21 12.30 8.41
CA SER A 31 -7.89 11.03 8.67
C SER A 31 -8.17 10.34 7.36
N PHE A 32 -7.74 9.08 7.23
CA PHE A 32 -7.85 8.28 6.00
C PHE A 32 -7.97 6.80 6.37
N TYR A 33 -8.31 5.97 5.39
CA TYR A 33 -8.29 4.52 5.54
C TYR A 33 -7.02 3.92 4.97
N GLN A 34 -6.48 2.94 5.67
CA GLN A 34 -5.33 2.17 5.22
C GLN A 34 -5.73 0.73 4.95
N PHE A 35 -5.34 0.22 3.80
CA PHE A 35 -5.43 -1.17 3.40
C PHE A 35 -4.07 -1.82 3.61
N GLU A 36 -4.03 -2.91 4.36
CA GLU A 36 -2.80 -3.57 4.77
C GLU A 36 -2.88 -5.07 4.51
N GLY A 37 -1.75 -5.66 4.16
CA GLY A 37 -1.61 -7.09 4.00
C GLY A 37 -0.41 -7.65 4.72
N LEU A 38 -0.55 -8.87 5.25
CA LEU A 38 0.52 -9.64 5.87
C LEU A 38 0.45 -11.09 5.39
N VAL A 39 1.57 -11.59 4.92
CA VAL A 39 1.78 -13.01 4.61
C VAL A 39 2.96 -13.51 5.43
N VAL A 40 2.80 -14.65 6.11
CA VAL A 40 3.89 -15.39 6.77
C VAL A 40 3.72 -16.86 6.43
N ASP A 41 4.74 -17.44 5.82
CA ASP A 41 4.76 -18.83 5.40
C ASP A 41 6.21 -19.33 5.27
N GLU A 42 6.42 -20.59 4.97
CA GLU A 42 7.75 -21.12 4.60
C GLU A 42 8.15 -20.60 3.22
N ASN A 43 9.44 -20.27 3.05
CA ASN A 43 10.05 -19.88 1.77
C ASN A 43 9.42 -18.66 1.07
N VAL A 44 8.79 -17.75 1.80
CA VAL A 44 8.30 -16.47 1.25
C VAL A 44 9.47 -15.55 0.96
N SER A 45 9.49 -14.97 -0.24
CA SER A 45 10.58 -14.12 -0.72
C SER A 45 10.09 -12.75 -1.20
N THR A 46 11.04 -11.84 -1.44
CA THR A 46 10.74 -10.54 -2.06
C THR A 46 10.09 -10.68 -3.44
N ALA A 47 10.41 -11.76 -4.20
CA ALA A 47 9.75 -12.03 -5.48
C ALA A 47 8.25 -12.29 -5.31
N ASN A 48 7.84 -12.96 -4.22
CA ASN A 48 6.42 -13.14 -3.91
C ASN A 48 5.73 -11.81 -3.58
N LEU A 49 6.39 -10.93 -2.80
CA LEU A 49 5.90 -9.58 -2.54
C LEU A 49 5.69 -8.81 -3.85
N ILE A 50 6.70 -8.76 -4.72
CA ILE A 50 6.63 -8.08 -6.03
C ILE A 50 5.48 -8.65 -6.85
N GLY A 51 5.35 -9.97 -6.91
CA GLY A 51 4.27 -10.65 -7.65
C GLY A 51 2.87 -10.27 -7.15
N VAL A 52 2.67 -10.16 -5.84
CA VAL A 52 1.38 -9.74 -5.25
C VAL A 52 1.08 -8.28 -5.56
N LEU A 53 2.08 -7.39 -5.45
CA LEU A 53 1.93 -5.97 -5.75
C LEU A 53 1.61 -5.73 -7.23
N ASP A 54 2.30 -6.41 -8.13
CA ASP A 54 2.06 -6.34 -9.58
C ASP A 54 0.67 -6.89 -9.95
N TYR A 55 0.29 -8.03 -9.37
CA TYR A 55 -1.04 -8.60 -9.54
C TYR A 55 -2.14 -7.64 -9.09
N PHE A 56 -1.99 -7.04 -7.91
CA PHE A 56 -2.93 -6.03 -7.41
C PHE A 56 -3.01 -4.83 -8.36
N ALA A 57 -1.87 -4.29 -8.77
CA ALA A 57 -1.82 -3.13 -9.65
C ALA A 57 -2.56 -3.38 -10.97
N LYS A 58 -2.28 -4.50 -11.63
CA LYS A 58 -2.94 -4.88 -12.89
C LYS A 58 -4.43 -5.12 -12.74
N LYS A 59 -4.86 -5.75 -11.64
CA LYS A 59 -6.28 -6.03 -11.38
C LYS A 59 -7.07 -4.78 -10.98
N PHE A 60 -6.50 -3.92 -10.18
CA PHE A 60 -7.21 -2.76 -9.64
C PHE A 60 -7.14 -1.53 -10.55
N PHE A 61 -5.95 -1.25 -11.12
CA PHE A 61 -5.71 -0.06 -11.92
C PHE A 61 -5.79 -0.28 -13.43
N GLY A 62 -5.68 -1.53 -13.88
CA GLY A 62 -5.71 -1.93 -15.27
C GLY A 62 -4.41 -2.62 -15.72
N PRO A 63 -4.48 -3.42 -16.83
CA PRO A 63 -3.39 -4.33 -17.23
C PRO A 63 -2.10 -3.60 -17.64
N ASP A 64 -2.20 -2.37 -18.12
CA ASP A 64 -1.06 -1.58 -18.63
C ASP A 64 -0.36 -0.75 -17.53
N ARG A 65 -0.91 -0.78 -16.30
CA ARG A 65 -0.38 0.01 -15.18
C ARG A 65 0.88 -0.62 -14.61
N LYS A 66 1.82 0.24 -14.23
CA LYS A 66 3.15 -0.15 -13.77
C LYS A 66 3.38 0.26 -12.32
N THR A 67 3.95 -0.67 -11.56
CA THR A 67 4.49 -0.38 -10.22
C THR A 67 6.01 -0.33 -10.27
N ARG A 68 6.60 0.38 -9.32
CA ARG A 68 8.02 0.30 -9.01
C ARG A 68 8.23 0.27 -7.52
N LEU A 69 9.26 -0.41 -7.08
CA LEU A 69 9.71 -0.41 -5.70
C LEU A 69 10.92 0.51 -5.57
N ARG A 70 10.88 1.41 -4.59
CA ARG A 70 12.03 2.22 -4.20
C ARG A 70 12.55 1.76 -2.85
N PRO A 71 13.85 1.52 -2.66
CA PRO A 71 14.42 1.21 -1.36
C PRO A 71 14.04 2.28 -0.32
N TYR A 72 13.63 1.83 0.85
CA TYR A 72 13.27 2.69 1.97
C TYR A 72 13.64 2.03 3.30
N HIS A 73 13.37 2.67 4.42
CA HIS A 73 13.61 2.10 5.74
C HIS A 73 12.36 2.16 6.61
N PHE A 74 11.88 0.98 7.01
CA PHE A 74 10.91 0.81 8.10
C PHE A 74 11.50 -0.12 9.16
N ARG A 75 11.33 0.20 10.43
CA ARG A 75 11.92 -0.58 11.54
C ARG A 75 11.37 -2.00 11.67
N PHE A 76 10.25 -2.29 11.04
CA PHE A 76 9.52 -3.56 11.14
C PHE A 76 9.63 -4.42 9.87
N THR A 77 10.34 -3.96 8.85
CA THR A 77 10.62 -4.70 7.61
C THR A 77 12.08 -4.60 7.21
N GLU A 78 12.63 -5.66 6.58
CA GLU A 78 13.99 -5.71 6.04
C GLU A 78 14.10 -6.82 4.98
N PRO A 79 14.34 -6.47 3.67
CA PRO A 79 14.38 -5.11 3.12
C PRO A 79 13.01 -4.41 3.13
N SER A 80 13.08 -3.08 3.11
CA SER A 80 11.89 -2.20 3.07
C SER A 80 11.82 -1.44 1.74
N PHE A 81 10.60 -1.19 1.27
CA PHE A 81 10.36 -0.49 0.02
C PHE A 81 9.16 0.45 0.13
N GLU A 82 9.23 1.57 -0.55
CA GLU A 82 8.04 2.31 -0.96
C GLU A 82 7.55 1.80 -2.31
N VAL A 83 6.24 1.72 -2.47
CA VAL A 83 5.56 1.25 -3.67
C VAL A 83 4.97 2.45 -4.39
N ASP A 84 5.44 2.71 -5.60
CA ASP A 84 4.87 3.73 -6.48
C ASP A 84 4.04 3.08 -7.59
N ILE A 85 3.01 3.79 -8.04
CA ILE A 85 2.24 3.51 -9.24
C ILE A 85 2.45 4.65 -10.26
N ASP A 86 2.50 4.34 -11.55
CA ASP A 86 2.45 5.36 -12.59
C ASP A 86 1.18 6.18 -12.47
N CYS A 87 1.28 7.50 -12.61
CA CYS A 87 0.15 8.39 -12.38
C CYS A 87 -0.97 8.19 -13.40
N GLY A 88 -2.17 7.82 -12.93
CA GLY A 88 -3.34 7.61 -13.78
C GLY A 88 -3.91 8.89 -14.40
N ILE A 89 -3.53 10.07 -13.89
CA ILE A 89 -3.99 11.36 -14.38
C ILE A 89 -3.12 11.87 -15.53
N CYS A 90 -1.80 11.82 -15.39
CA CYS A 90 -0.87 12.39 -16.37
C CYS A 90 -0.16 11.33 -17.23
N HIS A 91 -0.40 10.04 -16.96
CA HIS A 91 0.21 8.92 -17.67
C HIS A 91 1.74 9.02 -17.78
N GLY A 92 2.37 9.30 -16.64
CA GLY A 92 3.83 9.40 -16.53
C GLY A 92 4.46 10.73 -16.92
N LYS A 93 3.70 11.72 -17.39
CA LYS A 93 4.22 13.03 -17.85
C LYS A 93 4.56 14.01 -16.72
N GLY A 94 4.04 13.78 -15.53
CA GLY A 94 4.10 14.71 -14.40
C GLY A 94 2.88 15.63 -14.33
N CYS A 95 2.39 15.89 -13.12
CA CYS A 95 1.26 16.82 -12.85
C CYS A 95 1.35 17.34 -11.41
N LYS A 96 0.42 18.23 -11.03
CA LYS A 96 0.37 18.79 -9.66
C LYS A 96 0.35 17.73 -8.56
N LEU A 97 -0.32 16.60 -8.80
CA LEU A 97 -0.46 15.52 -7.82
C LEU A 97 0.82 14.69 -7.69
N CYS A 98 1.37 14.22 -8.80
CA CYS A 98 2.47 13.25 -8.79
C CYS A 98 3.86 13.86 -9.03
N LYS A 99 3.93 15.11 -9.46
CA LYS A 99 5.15 15.85 -9.87
C LYS A 99 5.90 15.19 -11.03
N GLU A 100 6.41 13.98 -10.85
CA GLU A 100 7.33 13.28 -11.76
C GLU A 100 6.71 12.07 -12.49
N GLY A 101 5.40 11.97 -12.56
CA GLY A 101 4.71 10.87 -13.26
C GLY A 101 4.45 9.62 -12.41
N TRP A 102 4.94 9.58 -11.17
CA TRP A 102 4.74 8.49 -10.23
C TRP A 102 4.08 8.99 -8.95
N LEU A 103 3.18 8.20 -8.40
CA LEU A 103 2.58 8.47 -7.10
C LEU A 103 2.88 7.32 -6.15
N GLU A 104 3.41 7.65 -4.98
CA GLU A 104 3.59 6.70 -3.89
C GLU A 104 2.22 6.20 -3.41
N LEU A 105 2.02 4.89 -3.40
CA LEU A 105 0.86 4.23 -2.80
C LEU A 105 1.08 4.02 -1.31
N GLY A 106 2.25 3.53 -0.92
CA GLY A 106 2.58 3.25 0.46
C GLY A 106 3.83 2.40 0.63
N GLY A 107 4.01 1.85 1.83
CA GLY A 107 5.15 1.02 2.19
C GLY A 107 4.93 -0.47 2.02
N SER A 108 6.03 -1.19 1.81
CA SER A 108 6.06 -2.66 1.80
C SER A 108 7.44 -3.18 2.24
N GLY A 109 7.54 -4.46 2.48
CA GLY A 109 8.83 -5.09 2.78
C GLY A 109 8.69 -6.50 3.34
N MET A 110 9.84 -7.17 3.49
CA MET A 110 9.90 -8.44 4.20
C MET A 110 9.78 -8.20 5.70
N VAL A 111 9.02 -9.04 6.38
CA VAL A 111 8.84 -8.92 7.84
C VAL A 111 10.18 -9.09 8.54
N HIS A 112 10.56 -8.11 9.35
CA HIS A 112 11.83 -8.15 10.06
C HIS A 112 11.91 -9.37 11.00
N PRO A 113 13.04 -10.11 11.06
CA PRO A 113 13.16 -11.30 11.90
C PRO A 113 12.79 -11.08 13.37
N ASN A 114 13.09 -9.91 13.93
CA ASN A 114 12.70 -9.58 15.30
C ASN A 114 11.19 -9.45 15.51
N VAL A 115 10.43 -9.08 14.45
CA VAL A 115 8.96 -9.04 14.50
C VAL A 115 8.40 -10.47 14.50
N LEU A 116 8.98 -11.39 13.71
CA LEU A 116 8.62 -12.81 13.73
C LEU A 116 8.89 -13.41 15.12
N LYS A 117 10.09 -13.18 15.68
CA LYS A 117 10.45 -13.63 17.04
C LYS A 117 9.49 -13.12 18.11
N ALA A 118 9.14 -11.81 18.05
CA ALA A 118 8.16 -11.21 18.97
C ALA A 118 6.75 -11.81 18.80
N GLY A 119 6.46 -12.38 17.64
CA GLY A 119 5.24 -13.11 17.33
C GLY A 119 5.30 -14.60 17.66
N GLY A 120 6.40 -15.09 18.25
CA GLY A 120 6.59 -16.51 18.58
C GLY A 120 6.87 -17.40 17.36
N ILE A 121 7.28 -16.80 16.23
CA ILE A 121 7.56 -17.50 14.98
C ILE A 121 9.07 -17.60 14.78
N ASP A 122 9.56 -18.80 14.44
CA ASP A 122 10.97 -19.06 14.14
C ASP A 122 11.36 -18.44 12.79
N PRO A 123 12.21 -17.39 12.75
CA PRO A 123 12.65 -16.77 11.50
C PRO A 123 13.64 -17.62 10.70
N GLY A 124 14.17 -18.71 11.26
CA GLY A 124 14.97 -19.70 10.53
C GLY A 124 14.13 -20.61 9.64
N LYS A 125 12.83 -20.74 9.94
CA LYS A 125 11.90 -21.59 9.20
C LYS A 125 10.90 -20.79 8.38
N TYR A 126 10.42 -19.67 8.91
CA TYR A 126 9.37 -18.85 8.31
C TYR A 126 9.89 -17.48 7.92
N THR A 127 9.40 -17.00 6.82
CA THR A 127 9.59 -15.63 6.33
C THR A 127 8.23 -15.02 6.03
N GLY A 128 8.19 -13.74 5.73
CA GLY A 128 6.93 -13.10 5.39
C GLY A 128 7.14 -11.74 4.75
N PHE A 129 6.09 -11.19 4.19
CA PHE A 129 6.06 -9.82 3.73
C PHE A 129 4.82 -9.11 4.23
N ALA A 130 4.91 -7.79 4.28
CA ALA A 130 3.80 -6.91 4.56
C ALA A 130 3.77 -5.73 3.59
N PHE A 131 2.59 -5.16 3.41
CA PHE A 131 2.38 -3.94 2.65
C PHE A 131 1.23 -3.14 3.24
N GLY A 132 1.20 -1.82 2.99
CA GLY A 132 0.11 -0.96 3.41
C GLY A 132 0.08 0.34 2.62
N TRP A 133 -1.12 0.76 2.21
CA TRP A 133 -1.35 2.01 1.48
C TRP A 133 -2.70 2.64 1.77
N GLY A 134 -2.81 3.93 1.50
CA GLY A 134 -4.05 4.69 1.67
C GLY A 134 -5.11 4.29 0.64
N VAL A 135 -6.30 3.95 1.12
CA VAL A 135 -7.44 3.56 0.26
C VAL A 135 -7.82 4.70 -0.67
N GLU A 136 -7.91 5.92 -0.14
CA GLU A 136 -8.30 7.11 -0.89
C GLU A 136 -7.31 7.43 -2.01
N ARG A 137 -5.99 7.38 -1.71
CA ARG A 137 -4.94 7.60 -2.70
C ARG A 137 -4.96 6.53 -3.79
N THR A 138 -5.20 5.29 -3.40
CA THR A 138 -5.38 4.17 -4.33
C THR A 138 -6.59 4.40 -5.25
N PHE A 139 -7.70 4.87 -4.69
CA PHE A 139 -8.90 5.19 -5.46
C PHE A 139 -8.66 6.34 -6.47
N MET A 140 -7.96 7.40 -6.08
CA MET A 140 -7.60 8.49 -7.00
C MET A 140 -6.83 8.03 -8.24
N MET A 141 -6.06 6.95 -8.14
CA MET A 141 -5.27 6.39 -9.25
C MET A 141 -6.01 5.35 -10.09
N LYS A 142 -7.25 5.01 -9.72
CA LYS A 142 -8.06 4.07 -10.48
C LYS A 142 -8.40 4.65 -11.86
N SER A 143 -8.35 3.81 -12.89
CA SER A 143 -8.68 4.20 -14.26
C SER A 143 -10.11 4.75 -14.36
N GLY A 144 -10.26 5.88 -15.05
CA GLY A 144 -11.54 6.59 -15.16
C GLY A 144 -11.85 7.59 -14.05
N THR A 145 -11.09 7.56 -12.96
CA THR A 145 -11.22 8.53 -11.86
C THR A 145 -10.36 9.76 -12.17
N LYS A 146 -10.95 10.96 -12.09
CA LYS A 146 -10.24 12.23 -12.34
C LYS A 146 -10.18 13.09 -11.09
N ILE A 147 -9.72 12.50 -9.98
CA ILE A 147 -9.57 13.19 -8.72
C ILE A 147 -8.10 13.56 -8.54
N ASP A 148 -7.79 14.84 -8.61
CA ASP A 148 -6.44 15.40 -8.48
C ASP A 148 -6.16 16.04 -7.11
N ASP A 149 -7.16 16.01 -6.22
CA ASP A 149 -7.05 16.48 -4.84
C ASP A 149 -7.84 15.54 -3.91
N ILE A 150 -7.13 14.90 -2.98
CA ILE A 150 -7.71 13.91 -2.04
C ILE A 150 -8.80 14.52 -1.14
N ARG A 151 -8.76 15.84 -0.90
CA ARG A 151 -9.71 16.53 -0.04
C ARG A 151 -11.13 16.51 -0.58
N TYR A 152 -11.32 16.33 -1.90
CA TYR A 152 -12.65 16.16 -2.50
C TYR A 152 -13.38 14.92 -1.99
N LEU A 153 -12.66 13.85 -1.68
CA LEU A 153 -13.25 12.62 -1.12
C LEU A 153 -13.87 12.83 0.28
N PHE A 154 -13.52 13.91 0.96
CA PHE A 154 -14.00 14.26 2.29
C PHE A 154 -14.85 15.52 2.31
N SER A 155 -15.07 16.13 1.15
CA SER A 155 -15.96 17.28 1.01
C SER A 155 -17.42 16.82 0.99
N ASN A 156 -18.33 17.62 1.58
CA ASN A 156 -19.76 17.41 1.49
C ASN A 156 -20.37 18.12 0.26
N ASP A 157 -19.63 18.17 -0.85
CA ASP A 157 -20.08 18.82 -2.08
C ASP A 157 -20.92 17.84 -2.90
N LEU A 158 -22.22 18.10 -3.00
CA LEU A 158 -23.17 17.26 -3.75
C LEU A 158 -22.78 17.12 -5.22
N ARG A 159 -22.23 18.17 -5.85
CA ARG A 159 -21.76 18.14 -7.24
C ARG A 159 -20.63 17.14 -7.46
N PHE A 160 -19.85 16.88 -6.40
CA PHE A 160 -18.83 15.85 -6.44
C PHE A 160 -19.45 14.46 -6.22
N LEU A 161 -20.34 14.32 -5.24
CA LEU A 161 -20.95 13.03 -4.87
C LEU A 161 -21.85 12.47 -5.99
N GLU A 162 -22.52 13.33 -6.76
CA GLU A 162 -23.38 12.95 -7.89
C GLU A 162 -22.63 12.39 -9.11
N GLN A 163 -21.30 12.37 -9.08
CA GLN A 163 -20.47 11.83 -10.17
C GLN A 163 -20.21 10.32 -10.06
N PHE A 164 -20.64 9.67 -8.96
CA PHE A 164 -20.36 8.26 -8.66
C PHE A 164 -21.59 7.42 -8.46
#